data_921623c8a01cd2eb8eadc7b41f8c70d4
#
_entry.id   921623c8a01cd2eb8eadc7b41f8c70d4
#
_cell.length_a   1.000
_cell.length_b   1.000
_cell.length_c   1.000
_cell.angle_alpha   90.00
_cell.angle_beta   90.00
_cell.angle_gamma   90.00
#
_symmetry.space_group_name_H-M   'P 1'
#
loop_
_entity.id
_entity.type
_entity.pdbx_description
1 polymer ?
#
loop_
_entity_poly.entity_id
_entity_poly.type
_entity_poly.pdbx_seq_one_letter_code
_entity_poly.pdbx_strand_id
1 'polypeptide(L)'
;MVKKLVVILGDQLSHNLAALKQADKAKDLIVMAEVSDETGYVPHHPKKIVLILAAMRKFATQLRQEGWHVAYTQLEDAQNSGSLSGEVLRQAALAGTDQVVVTEPAEWRVIQAFEALPLHVTLLQDDRFIASHAEFDRWAEGRKALRMEYFYRDMRRKTGFLMEEGLPAGGKWNFDHDNRKAAPKDITYAGPKKFEPDALTQQVIDLVDRRFSGHFGTTEGFWFATDRSQALQALDRFIHDALVSFGDYQDAMLNDNKFLYHAFLSPYLNIGLLSPIEVCQAAEAAWQAGLAPLNAVEGFIRQIIGWREYMRGIYFHEGPDYTARNALNHSHPLPKFYWDGATKMNCLSKAVAQTHSEGYAHHIQRLMVTGNFALLAGIDPHAVHEWYLAVYVDAFEWVEAPNTIGMSQFADAGIIASKPYVSSGAYINRMSDYCKTCAYKVAQKTGESACPFNLLYWDFLLRNEEKFAKNPRMAQMYRTWARMDETRKETVLSDAAGFLTRLRKGDHV
;
A
#
# COMPACT_ATOMS: atom_id res chain seq x y z
N MET A 1 -3.73 -8.94 41.29
CA MET A 1 -3.62 -10.09 40.38
C MET A 1 -4.15 -9.63 39.04
N VAL A 2 -3.37 -9.80 37.97
CA VAL A 2 -3.76 -9.45 36.63
C VAL A 2 -4.87 -10.39 36.15
N LYS A 3 -5.96 -9.82 35.61
CA LYS A 3 -7.11 -10.60 35.13
C LYS A 3 -6.88 -11.16 33.74
N LYS A 4 -6.40 -10.32 32.81
CA LYS A 4 -6.11 -10.71 31.46
C LYS A 4 -4.99 -9.85 30.86
N LEU A 5 -4.34 -10.35 29.82
CA LEU A 5 -3.45 -9.57 28.95
C LEU A 5 -4.25 -8.92 27.83
N VAL A 6 -4.00 -7.66 27.57
CA VAL A 6 -4.55 -6.92 26.43
C VAL A 6 -3.40 -6.61 25.48
N VAL A 7 -3.32 -7.34 24.38
CA VAL A 7 -2.21 -7.21 23.43
C VAL A 7 -2.52 -6.12 22.42
N ILE A 8 -1.55 -5.22 22.22
CA ILE A 8 -1.61 -4.15 21.20
C ILE A 8 -0.42 -4.32 20.26
N LEU A 9 -0.71 -4.49 18.97
CA LEU A 9 0.29 -4.69 17.93
C LEU A 9 0.80 -3.37 17.37
N GLY A 10 1.93 -3.41 16.64
CA GLY A 10 2.58 -2.22 16.09
C GLY A 10 1.76 -1.45 15.04
N ASP A 11 0.79 -2.10 14.41
CA ASP A 11 -0.17 -1.50 13.50
C ASP A 11 -1.52 -1.09 14.15
N GLN A 12 -1.62 -1.17 15.50
CA GLN A 12 -2.87 -1.00 16.25
C GLN A 12 -2.83 0.18 17.24
N LEU A 13 -2.15 1.28 16.90
CA LEU A 13 -1.86 2.39 17.82
C LEU A 13 -3.02 3.39 17.92
N SER A 14 -4.16 2.93 18.43
CA SER A 14 -5.39 3.71 18.56
C SER A 14 -6.04 3.53 19.92
N HIS A 15 -6.49 4.61 20.56
CA HIS A 15 -7.29 4.58 21.79
C HIS A 15 -8.70 3.97 21.57
N ASN A 16 -9.15 3.95 20.32
CA ASN A 16 -10.44 3.37 19.95
C ASN A 16 -10.37 1.87 19.62
N LEU A 17 -9.26 1.21 19.93
CA LEU A 17 -9.06 -0.21 19.67
C LEU A 17 -10.05 -1.07 20.46
N ALA A 18 -10.69 -2.06 19.83
CA ALA A 18 -11.69 -2.93 20.46
C ALA A 18 -11.18 -3.61 21.75
N ALA A 19 -9.95 -4.11 21.74
CA ALA A 19 -9.34 -4.73 22.91
C ALA A 19 -9.14 -3.72 24.07
N LEU A 20 -8.75 -2.48 23.75
CA LEU A 20 -8.53 -1.44 24.76
C LEU A 20 -9.85 -0.93 25.36
N LYS A 21 -10.92 -0.79 24.54
CA LYS A 21 -12.26 -0.41 25.02
C LYS A 21 -12.85 -1.40 26.02
N GLN A 22 -12.48 -2.69 25.93
CA GLN A 22 -12.95 -3.75 26.82
C GLN A 22 -12.02 -4.00 28.01
N ALA A 23 -10.94 -3.25 28.12
CA ALA A 23 -9.94 -3.41 29.17
C ALA A 23 -10.34 -2.65 30.45
N ASP A 24 -9.96 -3.23 31.61
CA ASP A 24 -10.09 -2.63 32.93
C ASP A 24 -8.71 -2.15 33.40
N LYS A 25 -8.52 -0.82 33.51
CA LYS A 25 -7.24 -0.21 33.91
C LYS A 25 -6.69 -0.75 35.24
N ALA A 26 -7.57 -1.15 36.17
CA ALA A 26 -7.16 -1.60 37.50
C ALA A 26 -6.76 -3.08 37.52
N LYS A 27 -7.16 -3.88 36.53
CA LYS A 27 -7.05 -5.34 36.57
C LYS A 27 -6.31 -5.97 35.40
N ASP A 28 -6.24 -5.24 34.26
CA ASP A 28 -5.67 -5.79 33.04
C ASP A 28 -4.27 -5.23 32.79
N LEU A 29 -3.43 -6.02 32.13
CA LEU A 29 -2.08 -5.64 31.72
C LEU A 29 -2.03 -5.48 30.21
N ILE A 30 -1.68 -4.29 29.75
CA ILE A 30 -1.41 -4.05 28.32
C ILE A 30 -0.04 -4.64 28.01
N VAL A 31 0.06 -5.39 26.91
CA VAL A 31 1.30 -5.98 26.41
C VAL A 31 1.59 -5.42 25.02
N MET A 32 2.78 -4.85 24.85
CA MET A 32 3.32 -4.37 23.57
C MET A 32 4.77 -4.84 23.47
N ALA A 33 5.18 -5.30 22.29
CA ALA A 33 6.55 -5.78 22.08
C ALA A 33 7.08 -5.46 20.70
N GLU A 34 8.34 -5.01 20.66
CA GLU A 34 9.17 -4.92 19.48
C GLU A 34 9.87 -6.27 19.33
N VAL A 35 9.65 -6.99 18.23
CA VAL A 35 10.21 -8.33 18.05
C VAL A 35 10.93 -8.46 16.70
N SER A 36 11.97 -9.30 16.66
CA SER A 36 12.77 -9.52 15.45
C SER A 36 11.95 -10.14 14.32
N ASP A 37 10.99 -10.99 14.63
CA ASP A 37 10.13 -11.60 13.61
C ASP A 37 9.35 -10.56 12.82
N GLU A 38 8.85 -9.48 13.48
CA GLU A 38 8.10 -8.42 12.81
C GLU A 38 8.99 -7.44 12.03
N THR A 39 10.25 -7.31 12.41
CA THR A 39 11.20 -6.44 11.70
C THR A 39 11.98 -7.16 10.61
N GLY A 40 11.93 -8.50 10.55
CA GLY A 40 12.82 -9.33 9.76
C GLY A 40 12.18 -10.35 8.82
N TYR A 41 10.84 -10.55 8.83
CA TYR A 41 10.22 -11.53 7.92
C TYR A 41 10.33 -11.12 6.44
N VAL A 42 10.45 -9.82 6.17
CA VAL A 42 11.02 -9.25 4.95
C VAL A 42 11.97 -8.12 5.33
N PRO A 43 12.96 -7.76 4.49
CA PRO A 43 13.90 -6.68 4.81
C PRO A 43 13.23 -5.30 4.70
N HIS A 44 12.41 -4.96 5.67
CA HIS A 44 11.66 -3.70 5.68
C HIS A 44 12.53 -2.47 5.53
N HIS A 45 12.02 -1.47 4.81
CA HIS A 45 12.66 -0.17 4.68
C HIS A 45 12.96 0.45 6.06
N PRO A 46 14.19 0.97 6.32
CA PRO A 46 14.55 1.52 7.62
C PRO A 46 13.56 2.56 8.16
N LYS A 47 13.02 3.46 7.30
CA LYS A 47 12.00 4.44 7.71
C LYS A 47 10.70 3.81 8.19
N LYS A 48 10.30 2.63 7.66
CA LYS A 48 9.12 1.90 8.15
C LYS A 48 9.36 1.39 9.56
N ILE A 49 10.54 0.80 9.81
CA ILE A 49 10.89 0.29 11.14
C ILE A 49 10.94 1.46 12.14
N VAL A 50 11.58 2.58 11.80
CA VAL A 50 11.60 3.78 12.65
C VAL A 50 10.18 4.27 12.96
N LEU A 51 9.33 4.39 11.94
CA LEU A 51 7.95 4.87 12.11
C LEU A 51 7.18 4.03 13.12
N ILE A 52 7.19 2.69 12.93
CA ILE A 52 6.43 1.78 13.77
C ILE A 52 6.98 1.77 15.20
N LEU A 53 8.29 1.56 15.39
CA LEU A 53 8.88 1.47 16.72
C LEU A 53 8.77 2.80 17.50
N ALA A 54 9.00 3.95 16.86
CA ALA A 54 8.85 5.24 17.51
C ALA A 54 7.39 5.50 17.92
N ALA A 55 6.44 5.19 17.05
CA ALA A 55 5.02 5.35 17.35
C ALA A 55 4.57 4.38 18.47
N MET A 56 5.03 3.12 18.49
CA MET A 56 4.77 2.16 19.56
C MET A 56 5.28 2.68 20.92
N ARG A 57 6.53 3.15 20.99
CA ARG A 57 7.12 3.67 22.23
C ARG A 57 6.37 4.90 22.76
N LYS A 58 6.00 5.83 21.87
CA LYS A 58 5.19 7.00 22.23
C LYS A 58 3.80 6.61 22.72
N PHE A 59 3.13 5.70 22.02
CA PHE A 59 1.80 5.22 22.41
C PHE A 59 1.82 4.50 23.77
N ALA A 60 2.80 3.63 24.03
CA ALA A 60 2.99 2.99 25.31
C ALA A 60 3.24 4.01 26.46
N THR A 61 4.02 5.05 26.18
CA THR A 61 4.26 6.15 27.12
C THR A 61 2.96 6.90 27.44
N GLN A 62 2.17 7.21 26.41
CA GLN A 62 0.89 7.89 26.56
C GLN A 62 -0.09 7.03 27.38
N LEU A 63 -0.21 5.73 27.12
CA LEU A 63 -1.07 4.83 27.89
C LEU A 63 -0.66 4.80 29.38
N ARG A 64 0.65 4.78 29.68
CA ARG A 64 1.13 4.86 31.08
C ARG A 64 0.75 6.18 31.76
N GLN A 65 0.88 7.31 31.04
CA GLN A 65 0.46 8.62 31.56
C GLN A 65 -1.06 8.69 31.82
N GLU A 66 -1.85 7.92 31.08
CA GLU A 66 -3.28 7.79 31.26
C GLU A 66 -3.67 6.80 32.38
N GLY A 67 -2.67 6.20 33.04
CA GLY A 67 -2.88 5.30 34.19
C GLY A 67 -3.04 3.83 33.82
N TRP A 68 -2.69 3.41 32.61
CA TRP A 68 -2.64 2.00 32.25
C TRP A 68 -1.37 1.32 32.74
N HIS A 69 -1.49 0.05 33.14
CA HIS A 69 -0.34 -0.82 33.35
C HIS A 69 0.12 -1.38 32.00
N VAL A 70 1.34 -1.02 31.57
CA VAL A 70 1.88 -1.41 30.25
C VAL A 70 3.21 -2.14 30.42
N ALA A 71 3.24 -3.42 30.08
CA ALA A 71 4.44 -4.20 29.84
C ALA A 71 4.90 -3.95 28.39
N TYR A 72 6.00 -3.24 28.24
CA TYR A 72 6.58 -2.93 26.93
C TYR A 72 7.95 -3.58 26.83
N THR A 73 8.14 -4.43 25.83
CA THR A 73 9.42 -5.07 25.53
C THR A 73 10.09 -4.38 24.34
N GLN A 74 11.30 -3.85 24.53
CA GLN A 74 12.06 -3.26 23.45
C GLN A 74 12.82 -4.32 22.64
N LEU A 75 13.20 -4.01 21.41
CA LEU A 75 13.88 -4.93 20.51
C LEU A 75 15.22 -5.44 21.05
N GLU A 76 15.93 -4.62 21.84
CA GLU A 76 17.25 -4.97 22.44
C GLU A 76 17.15 -5.48 23.88
N ASP A 77 15.94 -5.67 24.43
CA ASP A 77 15.80 -6.21 25.78
C ASP A 77 16.35 -7.65 25.85
N ALA A 78 17.18 -7.90 26.84
CA ALA A 78 17.86 -9.19 27.01
C ALA A 78 16.90 -10.39 27.16
N GLN A 79 15.65 -10.13 27.57
CA GLN A 79 14.60 -11.15 27.74
C GLN A 79 13.60 -11.17 26.59
N ASN A 80 13.83 -10.40 25.52
CA ASN A 80 12.97 -10.41 24.35
C ASN A 80 13.06 -11.79 23.67
N SER A 81 11.91 -12.43 23.49
CA SER A 81 11.81 -13.77 22.91
C SER A 81 11.97 -13.79 21.38
N GLY A 82 11.96 -12.62 20.74
CA GLY A 82 12.06 -12.47 19.29
C GLY A 82 10.75 -12.61 18.50
N SER A 83 9.66 -13.10 19.13
CA SER A 83 8.36 -13.28 18.49
C SER A 83 7.21 -12.70 19.31
N LEU A 84 6.12 -12.30 18.65
CA LEU A 84 4.89 -11.83 19.34
C LEU A 84 4.32 -12.92 20.23
N SER A 85 4.21 -14.14 19.73
CA SER A 85 3.72 -15.29 20.49
C SER A 85 4.57 -15.57 21.73
N GLY A 86 5.90 -15.53 21.60
CA GLY A 86 6.85 -15.73 22.69
C GLY A 86 6.72 -14.65 23.76
N GLU A 87 6.55 -13.39 23.37
CA GLU A 87 6.33 -12.29 24.33
C GLU A 87 5.00 -12.39 25.06
N VAL A 88 3.93 -12.80 24.39
CA VAL A 88 2.63 -13.05 25.02
C VAL A 88 2.74 -14.19 26.04
N LEU A 89 3.38 -15.31 25.70
CA LEU A 89 3.62 -16.43 26.62
C LEU A 89 4.45 -15.99 27.83
N ARG A 90 5.52 -15.24 27.61
CA ARG A 90 6.39 -14.74 28.68
C ARG A 90 5.62 -13.82 29.64
N GLN A 91 4.83 -12.90 29.12
CA GLN A 91 4.03 -11.98 29.94
C GLN A 91 2.88 -12.68 30.64
N ALA A 92 2.25 -13.70 30.04
CA ALA A 92 1.23 -14.53 30.65
C ALA A 92 1.77 -15.28 31.88
N ALA A 93 2.94 -15.88 31.75
CA ALA A 93 3.63 -16.56 32.85
C ALA A 93 3.98 -15.58 33.99
N LEU A 94 4.52 -14.40 33.68
CA LEU A 94 4.87 -13.39 34.69
C LEU A 94 3.63 -12.82 35.42
N ALA A 95 2.54 -12.62 34.70
CA ALA A 95 1.30 -12.06 35.21
C ALA A 95 0.43 -13.12 35.95
N GLY A 96 0.71 -14.40 35.75
CA GLY A 96 -0.06 -15.53 36.33
C GLY A 96 -1.48 -15.62 35.75
N THR A 97 -1.66 -15.35 34.45
CA THR A 97 -2.95 -15.42 33.75
C THR A 97 -2.81 -16.14 32.40
N ASP A 98 -3.83 -16.88 32.00
CA ASP A 98 -3.95 -17.54 30.72
C ASP A 98 -4.93 -16.80 29.75
N GLN A 99 -5.53 -15.70 30.23
CA GLN A 99 -6.52 -14.94 29.46
C GLN A 99 -5.83 -13.86 28.63
N VAL A 100 -6.02 -13.93 27.33
CA VAL A 100 -5.46 -12.98 26.34
C VAL A 100 -6.57 -12.40 25.50
N VAL A 101 -6.58 -11.08 25.35
CA VAL A 101 -7.49 -10.37 24.45
C VAL A 101 -6.65 -9.54 23.50
N VAL A 102 -6.93 -9.64 22.22
CA VAL A 102 -6.29 -8.85 21.16
C VAL A 102 -7.34 -8.42 20.15
N THR A 103 -7.25 -7.21 19.63
CA THR A 103 -7.98 -6.85 18.41
C THR A 103 -7.39 -7.67 17.26
N GLU A 104 -8.23 -8.24 16.42
CA GLU A 104 -7.84 -9.13 15.33
C GLU A 104 -6.63 -8.56 14.58
N PRO A 105 -5.53 -9.32 14.47
CA PRO A 105 -4.38 -8.90 13.66
C PRO A 105 -4.76 -8.71 12.20
N ALA A 106 -4.10 -7.80 11.52
CA ALA A 106 -4.40 -7.49 10.13
C ALA A 106 -3.77 -8.49 9.13
N GLU A 107 -2.99 -9.47 9.60
CA GLU A 107 -2.28 -10.44 8.75
C GLU A 107 -2.53 -11.88 9.19
N TRP A 108 -2.78 -12.77 8.23
CA TRP A 108 -3.08 -14.18 8.48
C TRP A 108 -2.01 -14.90 9.30
N ARG A 109 -0.72 -14.64 9.04
CA ARG A 109 0.39 -15.25 9.78
C ARG A 109 0.33 -14.94 11.28
N VAL A 110 -0.08 -13.71 11.63
CA VAL A 110 -0.18 -13.28 13.03
C VAL A 110 -1.44 -13.85 13.67
N ILE A 111 -2.58 -13.91 12.96
CA ILE A 111 -3.80 -14.56 13.43
C ILE A 111 -3.51 -16.03 13.77
N GLN A 112 -2.93 -16.78 12.84
CA GLN A 112 -2.59 -18.20 13.03
C GLN A 112 -1.61 -18.41 14.20
N ALA A 113 -0.64 -17.50 14.35
CA ALA A 113 0.30 -17.56 15.48
C ALA A 113 -0.38 -17.34 16.83
N PHE A 114 -1.40 -16.47 16.91
CA PHE A 114 -2.17 -16.25 18.13
C PHE A 114 -3.15 -17.40 18.42
N GLU A 115 -3.80 -17.95 17.40
CA GLU A 115 -4.70 -19.11 17.53
C GLU A 115 -3.96 -20.38 17.99
N ALA A 116 -2.67 -20.50 17.66
CA ALA A 116 -1.82 -21.63 18.06
C ALA A 116 -1.29 -21.52 19.51
N LEU A 117 -1.52 -20.40 20.21
CA LEU A 117 -1.05 -20.22 21.58
C LEU A 117 -1.78 -21.19 22.53
N PRO A 118 -1.07 -21.82 23.49
CA PRO A 118 -1.67 -22.66 24.54
C PRO A 118 -2.29 -21.80 25.65
N LEU A 119 -3.07 -20.78 25.29
CA LEU A 119 -3.73 -19.79 26.14
C LEU A 119 -5.17 -19.58 25.67
N HIS A 120 -6.00 -18.99 26.51
CA HIS A 120 -7.35 -18.59 26.14
C HIS A 120 -7.31 -17.25 25.39
N VAL A 121 -7.11 -17.29 24.08
CA VAL A 121 -7.03 -16.10 23.22
C VAL A 121 -8.41 -15.72 22.71
N THR A 122 -8.81 -14.48 22.94
CA THR A 122 -10.02 -13.87 22.36
C THR A 122 -9.60 -12.86 21.30
N LEU A 123 -9.90 -13.14 20.03
CA LEU A 123 -9.77 -12.20 18.92
C LEU A 123 -11.04 -11.35 18.84
N LEU A 124 -10.91 -10.04 18.95
CA LEU A 124 -12.01 -9.09 18.79
C LEU A 124 -11.98 -8.49 17.39
N GLN A 125 -13.16 -8.28 16.81
CA GLN A 125 -13.27 -7.62 15.52
C GLN A 125 -12.50 -6.28 15.50
N ASP A 126 -11.75 -6.03 14.43
CA ASP A 126 -11.03 -4.78 14.24
C ASP A 126 -11.97 -3.66 13.80
N ASP A 127 -12.32 -2.80 14.74
CA ASP A 127 -13.22 -1.66 14.56
C ASP A 127 -12.55 -0.38 14.00
N ARG A 128 -11.28 -0.48 13.62
CA ARG A 128 -10.58 0.55 12.82
C ARG A 128 -10.98 0.50 11.34
N PHE A 129 -11.67 -0.56 10.94
CA PHE A 129 -12.27 -0.73 9.62
C PHE A 129 -13.78 -0.53 9.66
N ILE A 130 -14.33 -0.01 8.56
CA ILE A 130 -15.74 0.35 8.47
C ILE A 130 -16.61 -0.87 8.15
N ALA A 131 -16.09 -1.77 7.29
CA ALA A 131 -16.75 -3.03 6.96
C ALA A 131 -16.15 -4.19 7.79
N SER A 132 -17.00 -5.01 8.41
CA SER A 132 -16.58 -6.28 8.99
C SER A 132 -16.35 -7.34 7.90
N HIS A 133 -15.62 -8.42 8.24
CA HIS A 133 -15.47 -9.58 7.34
C HIS A 133 -16.82 -10.15 6.93
N ALA A 134 -17.71 -10.38 7.89
CA ALA A 134 -19.06 -10.89 7.63
C ALA A 134 -19.91 -9.98 6.73
N GLU A 135 -19.72 -8.65 6.80
CA GLU A 135 -20.40 -7.72 5.88
C GLU A 135 -19.85 -7.84 4.46
N PHE A 136 -18.51 -7.97 4.33
CA PHE A 136 -17.90 -8.15 3.02
C PHE A 136 -18.29 -9.50 2.40
N ASP A 137 -18.27 -10.59 3.18
CA ASP A 137 -18.65 -11.93 2.72
C ASP A 137 -20.10 -11.97 2.23
N ARG A 138 -21.04 -11.40 2.99
CA ARG A 138 -22.43 -11.25 2.53
C ARG A 138 -22.55 -10.41 1.27
N TRP A 139 -21.74 -9.36 1.15
CA TRP A 139 -21.73 -8.54 -0.07
C TRP A 139 -21.17 -9.33 -1.26
N ALA A 140 -20.16 -10.16 -1.06
CA ALA A 140 -19.52 -10.98 -2.11
C ALA A 140 -20.38 -12.15 -2.55
N GLU A 141 -21.22 -12.68 -1.67
CA GLU A 141 -22.03 -13.89 -1.89
C GLU A 141 -22.88 -13.80 -3.18
N GLY A 142 -22.77 -14.84 -4.01
CA GLY A 142 -23.51 -14.97 -5.28
C GLY A 142 -23.10 -14.00 -6.39
N ARG A 143 -22.12 -13.13 -6.18
CA ARG A 143 -21.63 -12.20 -7.22
C ARG A 143 -20.66 -12.92 -8.17
N LYS A 144 -20.92 -12.79 -9.47
CA LYS A 144 -20.01 -13.30 -10.52
C LYS A 144 -18.70 -12.50 -10.63
N ALA A 145 -18.70 -11.28 -10.18
CA ALA A 145 -17.53 -10.40 -10.20
C ALA A 145 -17.59 -9.41 -9.01
N LEU A 146 -16.52 -9.38 -8.27
CA LEU A 146 -16.34 -8.48 -7.15
C LEU A 146 -15.79 -7.15 -7.69
N ARG A 147 -16.66 -6.19 -7.95
CA ARG A 147 -16.24 -4.88 -8.46
C ARG A 147 -16.28 -3.84 -7.33
N MET A 148 -15.14 -3.25 -7.05
CA MET A 148 -14.98 -2.22 -6.01
C MET A 148 -16.01 -1.09 -6.15
N GLU A 149 -16.37 -0.67 -7.36
CA GLU A 149 -17.37 0.38 -7.60
C GLU A 149 -18.72 0.09 -6.92
N TYR A 150 -19.20 -1.18 -6.94
CA TYR A 150 -20.45 -1.55 -6.29
C TYR A 150 -20.31 -1.60 -4.77
N PHE A 151 -19.21 -2.12 -4.27
CA PHE A 151 -18.89 -2.10 -2.86
C PHE A 151 -18.82 -0.66 -2.32
N TYR A 152 -18.15 0.21 -3.03
CA TYR A 152 -18.04 1.63 -2.69
C TYR A 152 -19.41 2.34 -2.59
N ARG A 153 -20.33 2.04 -3.52
CA ARG A 153 -21.70 2.59 -3.45
C ARG A 153 -22.43 2.16 -2.18
N ASP A 154 -22.26 0.90 -1.78
CA ASP A 154 -22.85 0.39 -0.55
C ASP A 154 -22.18 1.02 0.68
N MET A 155 -20.87 1.21 0.65
CA MET A 155 -20.14 1.93 1.70
C MET A 155 -20.57 3.39 1.82
N ARG A 156 -20.79 4.10 0.71
CA ARG A 156 -21.36 5.47 0.75
C ARG A 156 -22.74 5.50 1.41
N ARG A 157 -23.61 4.55 1.08
CA ARG A 157 -24.95 4.45 1.73
C ARG A 157 -24.82 4.14 3.23
N LYS A 158 -23.91 3.26 3.61
CA LYS A 158 -23.66 2.88 4.99
C LYS A 158 -23.14 4.06 5.83
N THR A 159 -22.18 4.81 5.28
CA THR A 159 -21.48 5.88 6.01
C THR A 159 -22.16 7.24 5.91
N GLY A 160 -22.98 7.44 4.89
CA GLY A 160 -23.58 8.73 4.57
C GLY A 160 -22.65 9.71 3.83
N PHE A 161 -21.38 9.38 3.63
CA PHE A 161 -20.41 10.28 2.97
C PHE A 161 -20.81 10.59 1.54
N LEU A 162 -20.81 11.90 1.22
CA LEU A 162 -21.19 12.46 -0.08
C LEU A 162 -22.59 11.99 -0.54
N MET A 163 -23.53 11.84 0.42
CA MET A 163 -24.92 11.50 0.14
C MET A 163 -25.82 12.69 0.49
N GLU A 164 -26.76 13.01 -0.39
CA GLU A 164 -27.78 14.05 -0.25
C GLU A 164 -29.14 13.41 -0.49
N GLU A 165 -30.05 13.44 0.47
CA GLU A 165 -31.40 12.87 0.39
C GLU A 165 -31.43 11.41 -0.13
N GLY A 166 -30.44 10.60 0.24
CA GLY A 166 -30.32 9.21 -0.18
C GLY A 166 -29.72 8.99 -1.59
N LEU A 167 -29.38 10.07 -2.28
CA LEU A 167 -28.71 10.05 -3.60
C LEU A 167 -27.24 10.46 -3.46
N PRO A 168 -26.37 10.09 -4.42
CA PRO A 168 -24.99 10.56 -4.39
C PRO A 168 -24.92 12.06 -4.70
N ALA A 169 -24.15 12.79 -3.92
CA ALA A 169 -23.90 14.21 -4.12
C ALA A 169 -23.43 14.49 -5.56
N GLY A 170 -23.96 15.54 -6.16
CA GLY A 170 -23.74 15.90 -7.56
C GLY A 170 -24.32 14.92 -8.58
N GLY A 171 -25.23 14.01 -8.15
CA GLY A 171 -25.97 13.07 -9.02
C GLY A 171 -25.13 11.93 -9.61
N LYS A 172 -23.87 11.77 -9.21
CA LYS A 172 -22.98 10.73 -9.74
C LYS A 172 -22.28 9.95 -8.62
N TRP A 173 -22.04 8.65 -8.88
CA TRP A 173 -21.33 7.79 -7.93
C TRP A 173 -19.82 7.99 -7.94
N ASN A 174 -19.23 8.41 -9.06
CA ASN A 174 -17.82 8.76 -9.16
C ASN A 174 -17.58 9.87 -10.20
N PHE A 175 -16.45 10.54 -10.06
CA PHE A 175 -16.01 11.65 -10.91
C PHE A 175 -14.65 11.38 -11.58
N ASP A 176 -14.29 10.12 -11.78
CA ASP A 176 -13.01 9.69 -12.40
C ASP A 176 -12.73 10.35 -13.75
N HIS A 177 -13.79 10.62 -14.50
CA HIS A 177 -13.68 11.27 -15.81
C HIS A 177 -13.14 12.71 -15.71
N ASP A 178 -13.44 13.39 -14.61
CA ASP A 178 -13.06 14.79 -14.38
C ASP A 178 -11.65 14.91 -13.75
N ASN A 179 -11.09 13.78 -13.32
CA ASN A 179 -9.76 13.64 -12.74
C ASN A 179 -8.71 13.24 -13.81
N ARG A 180 -7.42 13.09 -13.43
CA ARG A 180 -6.33 12.57 -14.28
C ARG A 180 -5.82 13.51 -15.35
N LYS A 181 -5.66 14.79 -15.02
CA LYS A 181 -4.95 15.75 -15.86
C LYS A 181 -3.44 15.47 -15.85
N ALA A 182 -2.76 15.87 -16.92
CA ALA A 182 -1.30 15.91 -16.92
C ALA A 182 -0.78 16.90 -15.87
N ALA A 183 0.43 16.65 -15.34
CA ALA A 183 1.00 17.52 -14.32
C ALA A 183 1.09 18.99 -14.82
N PRO A 184 0.77 19.98 -13.95
CA PRO A 184 0.93 21.37 -14.29
C PRO A 184 2.41 21.71 -14.45
N LYS A 185 2.71 22.80 -15.17
CA LYS A 185 4.09 23.29 -15.31
C LYS A 185 4.61 23.87 -13.99
N ASP A 186 3.75 24.56 -13.26
CA ASP A 186 4.07 25.23 -12.01
C ASP A 186 3.32 24.54 -10.86
N ILE A 187 4.06 24.01 -9.89
CA ILE A 187 3.51 23.37 -8.70
C ILE A 187 3.84 24.25 -7.50
N THR A 188 2.80 24.76 -6.85
CA THR A 188 2.91 25.61 -5.68
C THR A 188 2.91 24.86 -4.35
N TYR A 189 2.45 23.59 -4.34
CA TYR A 189 2.40 22.79 -3.13
C TYR A 189 3.80 22.30 -2.73
N ALA A 190 4.22 22.67 -1.53
CA ALA A 190 5.56 22.34 -1.01
C ALA A 190 5.70 20.87 -0.50
N GLY A 191 4.66 20.06 -0.64
CA GLY A 191 4.63 18.67 -0.18
C GLY A 191 3.99 18.49 1.20
N PRO A 192 3.95 17.23 1.69
CA PRO A 192 3.34 16.89 2.97
C PRO A 192 4.04 17.57 4.15
N LYS A 193 3.33 17.66 5.29
CA LYS A 193 3.92 18.14 6.54
C LYS A 193 5.07 17.23 6.97
N LYS A 194 6.22 17.83 7.23
CA LYS A 194 7.40 17.14 7.74
C LYS A 194 7.59 17.46 9.21
N PHE A 195 8.05 16.47 9.97
CA PHE A 195 8.33 16.57 11.39
C PHE A 195 9.79 16.24 11.67
N GLU A 196 10.45 17.07 12.46
CA GLU A 196 11.79 16.79 12.95
C GLU A 196 11.71 15.68 14.02
N PRO A 197 12.62 14.68 14.00
CA PRO A 197 12.69 13.67 15.03
C PRO A 197 12.93 14.26 16.42
N ASP A 198 12.09 13.92 17.38
CA ASP A 198 12.36 14.19 18.79
C ASP A 198 13.38 13.20 19.37
N ALA A 199 13.78 13.39 20.62
CA ALA A 199 14.81 12.60 21.27
C ALA A 199 14.49 11.09 21.28
N LEU A 200 13.21 10.70 21.46
CA LEU A 200 12.80 9.30 21.42
C LEU A 200 12.90 8.74 20.00
N THR A 201 12.42 9.50 19.03
CA THR A 201 12.50 9.10 17.61
C THR A 201 13.96 8.99 17.16
N GLN A 202 14.85 9.89 17.61
CA GLN A 202 16.28 9.82 17.30
C GLN A 202 16.92 8.56 17.87
N GLN A 203 16.60 8.17 19.10
CA GLN A 203 17.07 6.88 19.67
C GLN A 203 16.66 5.67 18.83
N VAL A 204 15.44 5.70 18.27
CA VAL A 204 14.99 4.62 17.37
C VAL A 204 15.71 4.67 16.02
N ILE A 205 15.99 5.86 15.48
CA ILE A 205 16.82 6.01 14.26
C ILE A 205 18.20 5.40 14.48
N ASP A 206 18.87 5.75 15.59
CA ASP A 206 20.19 5.21 15.93
C ASP A 206 20.19 3.68 16.10
N LEU A 207 19.13 3.12 16.68
CA LEU A 207 18.92 1.67 16.77
C LEU A 207 18.81 1.03 15.38
N VAL A 208 17.96 1.62 14.52
CA VAL A 208 17.69 1.08 13.18
C VAL A 208 18.94 1.15 12.30
N ASP A 209 19.70 2.25 12.35
CA ASP A 209 20.93 2.40 11.61
C ASP A 209 21.99 1.36 12.01
N ARG A 210 22.06 1.00 13.28
CA ARG A 210 22.97 -0.05 13.75
C ARG A 210 22.55 -1.45 13.30
N ARG A 211 21.25 -1.77 13.36
CA ARG A 211 20.75 -3.14 13.19
C ARG A 211 20.32 -3.50 11.78
N PHE A 212 19.90 -2.52 10.97
CA PHE A 212 19.25 -2.73 9.69
C PHE A 212 19.94 -2.00 8.53
N SER A 213 21.24 -1.68 8.68
CA SER A 213 22.03 -0.97 7.66
C SER A 213 22.14 -1.68 6.31
N GLY A 214 21.84 -2.99 6.25
CA GLY A 214 21.83 -3.76 5.00
C GLY A 214 20.48 -3.78 4.28
N HIS A 215 19.45 -3.16 4.84
CA HIS A 215 18.15 -3.10 4.23
C HIS A 215 18.09 -2.06 3.10
N PHE A 216 17.13 -2.22 2.18
CA PHE A 216 16.89 -1.25 1.11
C PHE A 216 16.40 0.09 1.70
N GLY A 217 17.03 1.19 1.30
CA GLY A 217 16.67 2.53 1.75
C GLY A 217 17.59 3.07 2.84
N THR A 218 17.15 4.14 3.50
CA THR A 218 17.90 4.89 4.51
C THR A 218 16.96 5.52 5.53
N THR A 219 17.44 5.78 6.75
CA THR A 219 16.74 6.61 7.75
C THR A 219 16.95 8.10 7.50
N GLU A 220 17.95 8.48 6.69
CA GLU A 220 18.31 9.87 6.42
C GLU A 220 17.09 10.70 6.02
N GLY A 221 16.95 11.87 6.64
CA GLY A 221 15.82 12.76 6.42
C GLY A 221 14.48 12.12 6.81
N PHE A 222 14.43 11.30 7.86
CA PHE A 222 13.18 10.81 8.43
C PHE A 222 12.29 11.98 8.86
N TRP A 223 11.04 11.99 8.44
CA TRP A 223 10.13 13.13 8.63
C TRP A 223 8.69 12.74 8.93
N PHE A 224 8.39 11.48 9.15
CA PHE A 224 7.02 11.00 9.38
C PHE A 224 6.49 11.42 10.75
N ALA A 225 5.16 11.56 10.84
CA ALA A 225 4.47 11.67 12.11
C ALA A 225 4.61 10.35 12.90
N THR A 226 5.02 10.45 14.15
CA THR A 226 5.20 9.30 15.04
C THR A 226 4.24 9.30 16.24
N ASP A 227 3.29 10.22 16.24
CA ASP A 227 2.19 10.27 17.20
C ASP A 227 0.91 10.85 16.55
N ARG A 228 -0.21 10.70 17.26
CA ARG A 228 -1.51 11.14 16.77
C ARG A 228 -1.60 12.64 16.53
N SER A 229 -0.99 13.47 17.39
CA SER A 229 -1.01 14.93 17.25
C SER A 229 -0.34 15.37 15.95
N GLN A 230 0.81 14.78 15.64
CA GLN A 230 1.52 15.02 14.38
C GLN A 230 0.72 14.48 13.18
N ALA A 231 0.11 13.29 13.29
CA ALA A 231 -0.72 12.73 12.22
C ALA A 231 -1.93 13.61 11.89
N LEU A 232 -2.58 14.22 12.89
CA LEU A 232 -3.65 15.20 12.69
C LEU A 232 -3.16 16.48 11.99
N GLN A 233 -1.96 16.97 12.31
CA GLN A 233 -1.36 18.09 11.60
C GLN A 233 -1.03 17.75 10.13
N ALA A 234 -0.65 16.49 9.85
CA ALA A 234 -0.43 16.04 8.48
C ALA A 234 -1.75 15.98 7.70
N LEU A 235 -2.84 15.52 8.34
CA LEU A 235 -4.19 15.55 7.77
C LEU A 235 -4.63 16.99 7.46
N ASP A 236 -4.50 17.89 8.43
CA ASP A 236 -4.86 19.30 8.27
C ASP A 236 -4.11 19.93 7.08
N ARG A 237 -2.79 19.72 6.98
CA ARG A 237 -1.96 20.17 5.86
C ARG A 237 -2.48 19.67 4.51
N PHE A 238 -2.84 18.40 4.41
CA PHE A 238 -3.37 17.83 3.18
C PHE A 238 -4.72 18.45 2.81
N ILE A 239 -5.63 18.56 3.77
CA ILE A 239 -6.99 19.09 3.54
C ILE A 239 -6.94 20.53 3.01
N HIS A 240 -6.11 21.40 3.62
CA HIS A 240 -6.07 22.81 3.26
C HIS A 240 -5.25 23.12 2.00
N ASP A 241 -4.15 22.39 1.76
CA ASP A 241 -3.18 22.80 0.74
C ASP A 241 -3.14 21.88 -0.49
N ALA A 242 -3.56 20.63 -0.38
CA ALA A 242 -3.41 19.65 -1.46
C ALA A 242 -4.74 19.10 -2.00
N LEU A 243 -5.76 18.91 -1.15
CA LEU A 243 -7.01 18.26 -1.53
C LEU A 243 -7.70 18.94 -2.72
N VAL A 244 -7.63 20.26 -2.82
CA VAL A 244 -8.22 21.05 -3.91
C VAL A 244 -7.72 20.60 -5.29
N SER A 245 -6.47 20.15 -5.39
CA SER A 245 -5.82 19.70 -6.65
C SER A 245 -5.62 18.19 -6.71
N PHE A 246 -5.97 17.44 -5.66
CA PHE A 246 -5.75 16.00 -5.58
C PHE A 246 -6.39 15.25 -6.75
N GLY A 247 -7.67 15.50 -7.03
CA GLY A 247 -8.39 14.82 -8.11
C GLY A 247 -7.77 15.07 -9.48
N ASP A 248 -7.48 16.32 -9.79
CA ASP A 248 -6.90 16.73 -11.07
C ASP A 248 -5.57 16.01 -11.37
N TYR A 249 -4.69 15.85 -10.37
CA TYR A 249 -3.31 15.41 -10.55
C TYR A 249 -2.99 14.07 -9.89
N GLN A 250 -3.98 13.30 -9.47
CA GLN A 250 -3.76 12.01 -8.78
C GLN A 250 -2.95 10.98 -9.59
N ASP A 251 -2.97 11.06 -10.92
CA ASP A 251 -2.23 10.16 -11.82
C ASP A 251 -0.91 10.79 -12.33
N ALA A 252 -0.61 12.05 -12.00
CA ALA A 252 0.56 12.74 -12.51
C ALA A 252 1.86 12.34 -11.81
N MET A 253 2.98 12.36 -12.54
CA MET A 253 4.31 12.02 -12.04
C MET A 253 5.33 13.04 -12.60
N LEU A 254 6.31 13.47 -11.78
CA LEU A 254 7.36 14.39 -12.21
C LEU A 254 8.73 13.94 -11.67
N ASN A 255 9.80 14.22 -12.46
CA ASN A 255 11.18 13.92 -12.09
C ASN A 255 11.59 14.57 -10.77
N ASP A 256 11.23 15.82 -10.60
CA ASP A 256 11.75 16.68 -9.52
C ASP A 256 10.68 17.00 -8.45
N ASN A 257 9.53 16.33 -8.49
CA ASN A 257 8.50 16.45 -7.45
C ASN A 257 7.98 15.07 -7.03
N LYS A 258 8.39 14.62 -5.85
CA LYS A 258 8.10 13.31 -5.30
C LYS A 258 6.66 13.14 -4.80
N PHE A 259 5.99 14.22 -4.43
CA PHE A 259 4.74 14.18 -3.68
C PHE A 259 3.54 14.71 -4.43
N LEU A 260 3.73 15.68 -5.36
CA LEU A 260 2.63 16.38 -6.00
C LEU A 260 1.55 16.77 -4.96
N TYR A 261 0.29 16.49 -5.25
CA TYR A 261 -0.84 16.75 -4.34
C TYR A 261 -1.34 15.49 -3.62
N HIS A 262 -0.48 14.47 -3.48
CA HIS A 262 -0.85 13.23 -2.79
C HIS A 262 -0.95 13.42 -1.28
N ALA A 263 -1.90 12.68 -0.66
CA ALA A 263 -2.24 12.83 0.76
C ALA A 263 -1.13 12.39 1.72
N PHE A 264 -0.40 11.34 1.38
CA PHE A 264 0.62 10.73 2.24
C PHE A 264 0.14 10.34 3.65
N LEU A 265 -1.16 9.99 3.78
CA LEU A 265 -1.79 9.64 5.06
C LEU A 265 -1.87 8.12 5.30
N SER A 266 -1.59 7.31 4.28
CA SER A 266 -1.66 5.84 4.36
C SER A 266 -0.84 5.23 5.50
N PRO A 267 0.41 5.67 5.81
CA PRO A 267 1.14 5.13 6.93
C PRO A 267 0.41 5.34 8.26
N TYR A 268 -0.16 6.52 8.47
CA TYR A 268 -0.84 6.89 9.72
C TYR A 268 -2.19 6.19 9.90
N LEU A 269 -2.91 5.96 8.79
CA LEU A 269 -4.13 5.16 8.78
C LEU A 269 -3.84 3.69 9.10
N ASN A 270 -2.76 3.14 8.53
CA ASN A 270 -2.46 1.73 8.64
C ASN A 270 -1.90 1.33 10.01
N ILE A 271 -1.21 2.25 10.70
CA ILE A 271 -0.77 2.00 12.09
C ILE A 271 -1.77 2.49 13.16
N GLY A 272 -2.91 3.06 12.76
CA GLY A 272 -3.98 3.44 13.67
C GLY A 272 -3.87 4.83 14.29
N LEU A 273 -2.91 5.68 13.88
CA LEU A 273 -2.80 7.08 14.36
C LEU A 273 -3.93 7.95 13.84
N LEU A 274 -4.49 7.65 12.67
CA LEU A 274 -5.68 8.27 12.11
C LEU A 274 -6.80 7.24 11.90
N SER A 275 -8.04 7.70 12.06
CA SER A 275 -9.24 6.91 11.76
C SER A 275 -9.70 7.18 10.31
N PRO A 276 -10.15 6.16 9.55
CA PRO A 276 -10.75 6.37 8.24
C PRO A 276 -11.94 7.32 8.26
N ILE A 277 -12.77 7.24 9.29
CA ILE A 277 -13.97 8.09 9.45
C ILE A 277 -13.58 9.56 9.61
N GLU A 278 -12.64 9.87 10.52
CA GLU A 278 -12.22 11.26 10.73
C GLU A 278 -11.55 11.88 9.49
N VAL A 279 -10.79 11.09 8.75
CA VAL A 279 -10.15 11.54 7.49
C VAL A 279 -11.22 11.85 6.43
N CYS A 280 -12.22 11.00 6.28
CA CYS A 280 -13.33 11.24 5.36
C CYS A 280 -14.20 12.43 5.80
N GLN A 281 -14.48 12.58 7.10
CA GLN A 281 -15.19 13.74 7.66
C GLN A 281 -14.48 15.05 7.37
N ALA A 282 -13.16 15.10 7.55
CA ALA A 282 -12.36 16.29 7.25
C ALA A 282 -12.41 16.65 5.75
N ALA A 283 -12.34 15.66 4.87
CA ALA A 283 -12.43 15.89 3.43
C ALA A 283 -13.83 16.35 3.00
N GLU A 284 -14.88 15.74 3.53
CA GLU A 284 -16.26 16.14 3.25
C GLU A 284 -16.59 17.54 3.76
N ALA A 285 -16.12 17.88 4.97
CA ALA A 285 -16.25 19.23 5.52
C ALA A 285 -15.56 20.28 4.65
N ALA A 286 -14.39 19.96 4.06
CA ALA A 286 -13.72 20.86 3.13
C ALA A 286 -14.53 21.11 1.86
N TRP A 287 -15.22 20.09 1.32
CA TRP A 287 -16.13 20.27 0.21
C TRP A 287 -17.33 21.13 0.58
N GLN A 288 -17.99 20.84 1.71
CA GLN A 288 -19.14 21.60 2.19
C GLN A 288 -18.81 23.08 2.46
N ALA A 289 -17.56 23.36 2.88
CA ALA A 289 -17.05 24.71 3.09
C ALA A 289 -16.57 25.39 1.77
N GLY A 290 -16.64 24.71 0.62
CA GLY A 290 -16.18 25.24 -0.67
C GLY A 290 -14.65 25.33 -0.82
N LEU A 291 -13.87 24.66 0.05
CA LEU A 291 -12.40 24.65 0.01
C LEU A 291 -11.86 23.68 -1.05
N ALA A 292 -12.59 22.62 -1.37
CA ALA A 292 -12.19 21.65 -2.37
C ALA A 292 -13.36 21.23 -3.26
N PRO A 293 -13.15 20.98 -4.57
CA PRO A 293 -14.19 20.58 -5.50
C PRO A 293 -14.63 19.13 -5.27
N LEU A 294 -15.89 18.82 -5.59
CA LEU A 294 -16.49 17.51 -5.36
C LEU A 294 -15.72 16.37 -6.02
N ASN A 295 -15.19 16.54 -7.24
CA ASN A 295 -14.40 15.51 -7.93
C ASN A 295 -13.14 15.12 -7.17
N ALA A 296 -12.45 16.06 -6.55
CA ALA A 296 -11.26 15.81 -5.74
C ALA A 296 -11.61 15.10 -4.43
N VAL A 297 -12.65 15.57 -3.73
CA VAL A 297 -13.11 15.00 -2.46
C VAL A 297 -13.68 13.60 -2.67
N GLU A 298 -14.50 13.39 -3.69
CA GLU A 298 -15.03 12.07 -4.03
C GLU A 298 -13.90 11.10 -4.40
N GLY A 299 -12.96 11.55 -5.25
CA GLY A 299 -11.79 10.77 -5.61
C GLY A 299 -10.97 10.34 -4.42
N PHE A 300 -10.79 11.22 -3.41
CA PHE A 300 -10.08 10.94 -2.18
C PHE A 300 -10.86 9.98 -1.24
N ILE A 301 -12.13 10.29 -0.94
CA ILE A 301 -12.97 9.45 -0.07
C ILE A 301 -13.11 8.03 -0.64
N ARG A 302 -13.17 7.88 -1.97
CA ARG A 302 -13.20 6.57 -2.64
C ARG A 302 -11.94 5.74 -2.38
N GLN A 303 -10.78 6.35 -2.18
CA GLN A 303 -9.58 5.59 -1.78
C GLN A 303 -9.73 5.01 -0.37
N ILE A 304 -10.42 5.71 0.53
CA ILE A 304 -10.57 5.31 1.93
C ILE A 304 -11.71 4.28 2.09
N ILE A 305 -12.97 4.68 1.87
CA ILE A 305 -14.13 3.80 2.12
C ILE A 305 -14.41 2.83 0.95
N GLY A 306 -13.80 3.08 -0.22
CA GLY A 306 -13.85 2.18 -1.36
C GLY A 306 -12.65 1.22 -1.34
N TRP A 307 -11.52 1.65 -1.88
CA TRP A 307 -10.39 0.77 -2.12
C TRP A 307 -9.78 0.18 -0.84
N ARG A 308 -9.53 0.96 0.21
CA ARG A 308 -8.93 0.44 1.44
C ARG A 308 -9.80 -0.65 2.08
N GLU A 309 -11.08 -0.39 2.24
CA GLU A 309 -12.02 -1.36 2.82
C GLU A 309 -12.21 -2.59 1.90
N TYR A 310 -12.26 -2.36 0.59
CA TYR A 310 -12.39 -3.43 -0.39
C TYR A 310 -11.16 -4.36 -0.42
N MET A 311 -9.93 -3.79 -0.36
CA MET A 311 -8.70 -4.60 -0.33
C MET A 311 -8.65 -5.49 0.91
N ARG A 312 -9.00 -4.95 2.10
CA ARG A 312 -9.10 -5.76 3.29
C ARG A 312 -10.15 -6.87 3.13
N GLY A 313 -11.31 -6.52 2.59
CA GLY A 313 -12.38 -7.48 2.33
C GLY A 313 -11.90 -8.63 1.43
N ILE A 314 -11.24 -8.34 0.32
CA ILE A 314 -10.67 -9.36 -0.58
C ILE A 314 -9.63 -10.22 0.13
N TYR A 315 -8.69 -9.61 0.86
CA TYR A 315 -7.61 -10.33 1.54
C TYR A 315 -8.14 -11.39 2.50
N PHE A 316 -9.13 -11.04 3.32
CA PHE A 316 -9.72 -11.98 4.27
C PHE A 316 -10.71 -12.96 3.62
N HIS A 317 -11.48 -12.52 2.64
CA HIS A 317 -12.43 -13.35 1.89
C HIS A 317 -11.73 -14.48 1.11
N GLU A 318 -10.60 -14.17 0.49
CA GLU A 318 -9.85 -15.11 -0.34
C GLU A 318 -8.91 -16.03 0.47
N GLY A 319 -8.66 -15.68 1.74
CA GLY A 319 -7.91 -16.50 2.69
C GLY A 319 -6.38 -16.42 2.59
N PRO A 320 -5.67 -17.17 3.43
CA PRO A 320 -4.21 -17.06 3.58
C PRO A 320 -3.41 -17.44 2.34
N ASP A 321 -3.97 -18.26 1.44
CA ASP A 321 -3.28 -18.71 0.22
C ASP A 321 -3.35 -17.67 -0.92
N TYR A 322 -3.99 -16.51 -0.70
CA TYR A 322 -4.16 -15.49 -1.72
C TYR A 322 -2.83 -14.99 -2.29
N THR A 323 -1.81 -14.82 -1.46
CA THR A 323 -0.48 -14.34 -1.84
C THR A 323 0.29 -15.31 -2.75
N ALA A 324 -0.05 -16.60 -2.71
CA ALA A 324 0.59 -17.64 -3.53
C ALA A 324 0.04 -17.72 -4.97
N ARG A 325 -0.97 -16.92 -5.32
CA ARG A 325 -1.61 -16.98 -6.64
C ARG A 325 -0.70 -16.48 -7.76
N ASN A 326 -0.72 -17.18 -8.89
CA ASN A 326 0.05 -16.87 -10.10
C ASN A 326 -0.68 -17.33 -11.37
N ALA A 327 -1.82 -16.72 -11.68
CA ALA A 327 -2.68 -17.14 -12.79
C ALA A 327 -2.04 -17.00 -14.19
N LEU A 328 -1.00 -16.17 -14.31
CA LEU A 328 -0.28 -15.98 -15.58
C LEU A 328 0.97 -16.86 -15.71
N ASN A 329 1.31 -17.64 -14.66
CA ASN A 329 2.51 -18.49 -14.60
C ASN A 329 3.80 -17.70 -14.84
N HIS A 330 3.89 -16.50 -14.31
CA HIS A 330 5.10 -15.68 -14.38
C HIS A 330 6.15 -16.20 -13.38
N SER A 331 7.42 -16.30 -13.80
CA SER A 331 8.46 -16.95 -13.00
C SER A 331 9.84 -16.30 -13.12
N HIS A 332 9.93 -15.13 -13.77
CA HIS A 332 11.22 -14.45 -13.88
C HIS A 332 11.58 -13.78 -12.54
N PRO A 333 12.87 -13.80 -12.16
CA PRO A 333 13.32 -13.15 -10.94
C PRO A 333 13.17 -11.63 -11.05
N LEU A 334 13.04 -10.96 -9.90
CA LEU A 334 13.02 -9.51 -9.81
C LEU A 334 14.37 -8.95 -10.26
N PRO A 335 14.43 -8.06 -11.27
CA PRO A 335 15.68 -7.49 -11.74
C PRO A 335 16.41 -6.67 -10.68
N LYS A 336 17.75 -6.69 -10.71
CA LYS A 336 18.60 -6.00 -9.72
C LYS A 336 18.27 -4.51 -9.58
N PHE A 337 17.87 -3.83 -10.66
CA PHE A 337 17.55 -2.41 -10.61
C PHE A 337 16.32 -2.06 -9.74
N TYR A 338 15.49 -3.02 -9.32
CA TYR A 338 14.48 -2.78 -8.28
C TYR A 338 15.13 -2.46 -6.92
N TRP A 339 16.38 -2.87 -6.72
CA TRP A 339 17.13 -2.65 -5.49
C TRP A 339 18.10 -1.45 -5.57
N ASP A 340 18.67 -1.17 -6.74
CA ASP A 340 19.71 -0.14 -6.88
C ASP A 340 19.35 1.02 -7.83
N GLY A 341 18.20 0.93 -8.51
CA GLY A 341 17.74 1.95 -9.47
C GLY A 341 18.59 2.03 -10.75
N ALA A 342 19.57 1.13 -10.94
CA ALA A 342 20.54 1.17 -12.03
C ALA A 342 19.95 0.65 -13.34
N THR A 343 19.18 1.49 -14.05
CA THR A 343 18.60 1.21 -15.37
C THR A 343 18.56 2.46 -16.23
N LYS A 344 18.61 2.25 -17.56
CA LYS A 344 18.43 3.33 -18.57
C LYS A 344 16.99 3.79 -18.69
N MET A 345 16.04 3.04 -18.12
CA MET A 345 14.61 3.40 -18.06
C MET A 345 14.38 4.49 -17.00
N ASN A 346 14.42 5.77 -17.37
CA ASN A 346 14.35 6.88 -16.43
C ASN A 346 13.14 6.81 -15.48
N CYS A 347 11.98 6.36 -15.95
CA CYS A 347 10.77 6.21 -15.10
C CYS A 347 11.00 5.20 -13.97
N LEU A 348 11.63 4.06 -14.22
CA LEU A 348 11.94 3.06 -13.21
C LEU A 348 13.05 3.55 -12.28
N SER A 349 14.14 4.10 -12.83
CA SER A 349 15.24 4.66 -12.03
C SER A 349 14.74 5.72 -11.03
N LYS A 350 13.89 6.65 -11.47
CA LYS A 350 13.32 7.70 -10.62
C LYS A 350 12.34 7.15 -9.57
N ALA A 351 11.46 6.21 -9.95
CA ALA A 351 10.52 5.60 -9.01
C ALA A 351 11.25 4.80 -7.93
N VAL A 352 12.29 4.03 -8.29
CA VAL A 352 13.10 3.27 -7.32
C VAL A 352 13.94 4.20 -6.43
N ALA A 353 14.57 5.24 -7.01
CA ALA A 353 15.35 6.21 -6.23
C ALA A 353 14.46 6.97 -5.23
N GLN A 354 13.24 7.34 -5.61
CA GLN A 354 12.27 7.93 -4.69
C GLN A 354 11.88 6.94 -3.59
N THR A 355 11.60 5.68 -3.94
CA THR A 355 11.28 4.62 -2.97
C THR A 355 12.43 4.42 -2.00
N HIS A 356 13.67 4.38 -2.47
CA HIS A 356 14.87 4.26 -1.63
C HIS A 356 15.02 5.43 -0.64
N SER A 357 14.80 6.67 -1.08
CA SER A 357 14.99 7.84 -0.22
C SER A 357 13.81 8.09 0.72
N GLU A 358 12.58 7.84 0.28
CA GLU A 358 11.37 8.20 1.05
C GLU A 358 10.64 7.00 1.67
N GLY A 359 10.95 5.75 1.26
CA GLY A 359 10.12 4.58 1.58
C GLY A 359 8.72 4.70 0.95
N TYR A 360 8.58 5.51 -0.08
CA TYR A 360 7.29 5.85 -0.67
C TYR A 360 7.38 6.13 -2.16
N ALA A 361 6.39 5.62 -2.88
CA ALA A 361 5.99 6.07 -4.21
C ALA A 361 4.46 6.13 -4.23
N HIS A 362 3.85 7.08 -4.93
CA HIS A 362 2.38 7.10 -5.01
C HIS A 362 1.84 5.96 -5.88
N HIS A 363 0.54 5.66 -5.74
CA HIS A 363 -0.09 4.48 -6.34
C HIS A 363 0.22 4.30 -7.84
N ILE A 364 0.20 5.38 -8.60
CA ILE A 364 0.45 5.31 -10.06
C ILE A 364 1.89 4.95 -10.40
N GLN A 365 2.88 5.42 -9.63
CA GLN A 365 4.26 4.95 -9.79
C GLN A 365 4.37 3.45 -9.48
N ARG A 366 3.67 2.97 -8.43
CA ARG A 366 3.63 1.54 -8.09
C ARG A 366 2.92 0.73 -9.19
N LEU A 367 1.72 1.14 -9.59
CA LEU A 367 0.90 0.38 -10.54
C LEU A 367 1.43 0.47 -11.97
N MET A 368 1.67 1.70 -12.49
CA MET A 368 1.88 1.95 -13.92
C MET A 368 3.34 2.08 -14.32
N VAL A 369 4.26 2.11 -13.36
CA VAL A 369 5.70 2.12 -13.63
C VAL A 369 6.33 0.81 -13.17
N THR A 370 6.55 0.62 -11.86
CA THR A 370 7.21 -0.60 -11.34
C THR A 370 6.35 -1.84 -11.55
N GLY A 371 5.09 -1.83 -11.17
CA GLY A 371 4.17 -2.97 -11.34
C GLY A 371 3.90 -3.33 -12.80
N ASN A 372 3.65 -2.32 -13.65
CA ASN A 372 3.45 -2.54 -15.08
C ASN A 372 4.68 -3.16 -15.76
N PHE A 373 5.89 -2.70 -15.41
CA PHE A 373 7.11 -3.33 -15.94
C PHE A 373 7.22 -4.79 -15.50
N ALA A 374 7.00 -5.08 -14.22
CA ALA A 374 7.07 -6.42 -13.68
C ALA A 374 6.09 -7.37 -14.40
N LEU A 375 4.84 -6.94 -14.57
CA LEU A 375 3.81 -7.70 -15.26
C LEU A 375 4.18 -7.93 -16.75
N LEU A 376 4.63 -6.91 -17.45
CA LEU A 376 5.04 -7.02 -18.84
C LEU A 376 6.24 -7.93 -19.03
N ALA A 377 7.22 -7.86 -18.13
CA ALA A 377 8.43 -8.67 -18.18
C ALA A 377 8.24 -10.12 -17.69
N GLY A 378 7.07 -10.47 -17.15
CA GLY A 378 6.77 -11.81 -16.65
C GLY A 378 7.51 -12.14 -15.36
N ILE A 379 7.71 -11.16 -14.49
CA ILE A 379 8.33 -11.34 -13.17
C ILE A 379 7.37 -12.09 -12.25
N ASP A 380 7.91 -12.97 -11.41
CA ASP A 380 7.15 -13.70 -10.41
C ASP A 380 6.36 -12.73 -9.51
N PRO A 381 5.02 -12.83 -9.45
CA PRO A 381 4.20 -11.93 -8.65
C PRO A 381 4.52 -11.99 -7.15
N HIS A 382 5.01 -13.13 -6.65
CA HIS A 382 5.43 -13.27 -5.26
C HIS A 382 6.69 -12.43 -4.98
N ALA A 383 7.68 -12.43 -5.87
CA ALA A 383 8.85 -11.58 -5.74
C ALA A 383 8.51 -10.08 -5.78
N VAL A 384 7.49 -9.68 -6.56
CA VAL A 384 6.97 -8.31 -6.59
C VAL A 384 6.26 -7.96 -5.28
N HIS A 385 5.45 -8.88 -4.75
CA HIS A 385 4.76 -8.76 -3.47
C HIS A 385 5.75 -8.55 -2.32
N GLU A 386 6.74 -9.42 -2.17
CA GLU A 386 7.77 -9.30 -1.14
C GLU A 386 8.52 -7.97 -1.25
N TRP A 387 8.87 -7.54 -2.47
CA TRP A 387 9.55 -6.27 -2.68
C TRP A 387 8.68 -5.08 -2.25
N TYR A 388 7.38 -5.05 -2.64
CA TYR A 388 6.48 -3.96 -2.23
C TYR A 388 6.28 -3.92 -0.72
N LEU A 389 6.13 -5.09 -0.10
CA LEU A 389 5.97 -5.22 1.35
C LEU A 389 7.21 -4.72 2.09
N ALA A 390 8.40 -4.99 1.53
CA ALA A 390 9.67 -4.54 2.10
C ALA A 390 9.88 -3.03 1.98
N VAL A 391 9.68 -2.44 0.78
CA VAL A 391 10.21 -1.11 0.47
C VAL A 391 9.27 0.07 0.78
N TYR A 392 7.98 -0.17 1.00
CA TYR A 392 7.02 0.92 1.27
C TYR A 392 6.63 0.99 2.74
N VAL A 393 6.68 2.19 3.31
CA VAL A 393 6.37 2.46 4.73
C VAL A 393 4.90 2.19 5.09
N ASP A 394 4.01 2.29 4.13
CA ASP A 394 2.56 2.05 4.28
C ASP A 394 2.12 0.63 3.88
N ALA A 395 3.06 -0.23 3.45
CA ALA A 395 2.74 -1.59 3.06
C ALA A 395 2.57 -2.50 4.29
N PHE A 396 1.37 -3.05 4.41
CA PHE A 396 0.98 -4.16 5.28
C PHE A 396 0.29 -5.21 4.40
N GLU A 397 0.44 -6.49 4.71
CA GLU A 397 0.04 -7.57 3.79
C GLU A 397 -1.42 -7.46 3.36
N TRP A 398 -2.33 -7.13 4.28
CA TRP A 398 -3.77 -7.01 3.99
C TRP A 398 -4.10 -5.97 2.91
N VAL A 399 -3.34 -4.89 2.79
CA VAL A 399 -3.55 -3.84 1.77
C VAL A 399 -2.63 -4.02 0.58
N GLU A 400 -1.41 -4.50 0.81
CA GLU A 400 -0.39 -4.64 -0.23
C GLU A 400 -0.69 -5.86 -1.12
N ALA A 401 -0.97 -7.04 -0.56
CA ALA A 401 -1.16 -8.26 -1.33
C ALA A 401 -2.28 -8.15 -2.39
N PRO A 402 -3.50 -7.66 -2.07
CA PRO A 402 -4.52 -7.50 -3.10
C PRO A 402 -4.17 -6.44 -4.15
N ASN A 403 -3.46 -5.38 -3.76
CA ASN A 403 -2.98 -4.38 -4.71
C ASN A 403 -1.90 -4.93 -5.65
N THR A 404 -1.05 -5.83 -5.17
CA THR A 404 0.05 -6.40 -5.98
C THR A 404 -0.41 -7.65 -6.72
N ILE A 405 -0.81 -8.69 -6.02
CA ILE A 405 -1.23 -9.98 -6.62
C ILE A 405 -2.44 -9.78 -7.56
N GLY A 406 -3.46 -9.06 -7.10
CA GLY A 406 -4.69 -8.85 -7.86
C GLY A 406 -4.59 -7.72 -8.87
N MET A 407 -4.42 -6.48 -8.38
CA MET A 407 -4.51 -5.30 -9.24
C MET A 407 -3.30 -5.17 -10.16
N SER A 408 -2.08 -5.21 -9.63
CA SER A 408 -0.86 -4.94 -10.37
C SER A 408 -0.44 -6.10 -11.26
N GLN A 409 -0.39 -7.34 -10.72
CA GLN A 409 0.15 -8.50 -11.40
C GLN A 409 -0.92 -9.40 -12.08
N PHE A 410 -2.21 -9.12 -11.84
CA PHE A 410 -3.32 -9.95 -12.36
C PHE A 410 -3.15 -11.45 -12.03
N ALA A 411 -2.48 -11.74 -10.94
CA ALA A 411 -2.14 -13.11 -10.53
C ALA A 411 -3.34 -13.84 -9.89
N ASP A 412 -4.41 -13.12 -9.53
CA ASP A 412 -5.66 -13.64 -8.98
C ASP A 412 -6.70 -14.02 -10.04
N ALA A 413 -6.32 -14.10 -11.31
CA ALA A 413 -7.20 -14.39 -12.45
C ALA A 413 -8.35 -13.38 -12.66
N GLY A 414 -8.25 -12.18 -12.09
CA GLY A 414 -9.21 -11.11 -12.34
C GLY A 414 -10.29 -10.94 -11.27
N ILE A 415 -10.05 -11.40 -10.05
CA ILE A 415 -10.94 -11.13 -8.91
C ILE A 415 -11.06 -9.63 -8.67
N ILE A 416 -9.93 -8.92 -8.58
CA ILE A 416 -9.89 -7.47 -8.38
C ILE A 416 -10.06 -6.72 -9.70
N ALA A 417 -9.30 -7.09 -10.71
CA ALA A 417 -9.18 -6.34 -11.95
C ALA A 417 -9.87 -7.08 -13.11
N SER A 418 -10.84 -6.46 -13.79
CA SER A 418 -11.55 -7.07 -14.93
C SER A 418 -10.68 -7.25 -16.19
N LYS A 419 -9.46 -6.70 -16.19
CA LYS A 419 -8.39 -6.89 -17.19
C LYS A 419 -7.06 -6.52 -16.54
N PRO A 420 -5.93 -7.03 -17.07
CA PRO A 420 -4.60 -6.57 -16.65
C PRO A 420 -4.41 -5.06 -16.80
N TYR A 421 -3.76 -4.43 -15.83
CA TYR A 421 -3.36 -3.01 -15.89
C TYR A 421 -2.05 -2.85 -16.65
N VAL A 422 -2.03 -3.31 -17.91
CA VAL A 422 -0.87 -3.17 -18.79
C VAL A 422 -0.98 -1.94 -19.68
N SER A 423 0.13 -1.25 -19.87
CA SER A 423 0.23 -0.13 -20.79
C SER A 423 1.61 -0.04 -21.44
N SER A 424 1.66 0.53 -22.65
CA SER A 424 2.91 0.91 -23.29
C SER A 424 3.47 2.20 -22.67
N GLY A 425 4.68 2.60 -23.06
CA GLY A 425 5.31 3.84 -22.62
C GLY A 425 4.48 5.11 -22.93
N ALA A 426 3.48 5.03 -23.79
CA ALA A 426 2.60 6.15 -24.10
C ALA A 426 1.82 6.67 -22.88
N TYR A 427 1.41 5.79 -21.96
CA TYR A 427 0.76 6.21 -20.72
C TYR A 427 1.72 7.02 -19.84
N ILE A 428 2.91 6.47 -19.59
CA ILE A 428 3.94 7.15 -18.78
C ILE A 428 4.30 8.51 -19.38
N ASN A 429 4.48 8.58 -20.71
CA ASN A 429 4.79 9.82 -21.39
C ASN A 429 3.68 10.88 -21.29
N ARG A 430 2.42 10.46 -21.25
CA ARG A 430 1.27 11.38 -21.09
C ARG A 430 1.16 11.91 -19.67
N MET A 431 1.42 11.06 -18.65
CA MET A 431 1.18 11.38 -17.26
C MET A 431 2.44 11.88 -16.53
N SER A 432 3.59 11.92 -17.21
CA SER A 432 4.85 12.35 -16.61
C SER A 432 5.76 13.10 -17.56
N ASP A 433 6.81 13.69 -17.00
CA ASP A 433 7.94 14.24 -17.76
C ASP A 433 9.14 13.27 -17.83
N TYR A 434 9.03 12.06 -17.30
CA TYR A 434 10.11 11.06 -17.26
C TYR A 434 10.70 10.73 -18.63
N CYS A 435 9.84 10.67 -19.66
CA CYS A 435 10.28 10.30 -21.01
C CYS A 435 11.09 11.38 -21.71
N LYS A 436 11.05 12.64 -21.25
CA LYS A 436 11.80 13.74 -21.87
C LYS A 436 13.31 13.55 -21.79
N THR A 437 13.80 13.00 -20.69
CA THR A 437 15.22 12.77 -20.40
C THR A 437 15.62 11.29 -20.45
N CYS A 438 14.71 10.39 -20.87
CA CYS A 438 14.96 8.97 -20.95
C CYS A 438 15.91 8.62 -22.12
N ALA A 439 16.79 7.64 -21.91
CA ALA A 439 17.62 7.09 -22.96
C ALA A 439 16.80 6.43 -24.07
N TYR A 440 15.67 5.81 -23.70
CA TYR A 440 14.73 5.21 -24.64
C TYR A 440 13.70 6.22 -25.17
N LYS A 441 13.25 6.01 -26.41
CA LYS A 441 12.33 6.91 -27.11
C LYS A 441 10.94 6.28 -27.26
N VAL A 442 9.93 6.84 -26.62
CA VAL A 442 8.53 6.36 -26.67
C VAL A 442 7.95 6.41 -28.10
N ALA A 443 8.39 7.37 -28.90
CA ALA A 443 7.95 7.48 -30.30
C ALA A 443 8.44 6.32 -31.17
N GLN A 444 9.61 5.76 -30.86
CA GLN A 444 10.17 4.61 -31.57
C GLN A 444 9.47 3.33 -31.14
N LYS A 445 9.12 2.49 -32.12
CA LYS A 445 8.36 1.26 -31.88
C LYS A 445 9.22 0.01 -31.95
N THR A 446 10.39 0.10 -32.58
CA THR A 446 11.38 -0.97 -32.77
C THR A 446 12.79 -0.41 -32.71
N GLY A 447 13.81 -1.29 -32.58
CA GLY A 447 15.23 -0.95 -32.51
C GLY A 447 15.72 -0.70 -31.09
N GLU A 448 17.04 -0.58 -30.93
CA GLU A 448 17.73 -0.54 -29.63
C GLU A 448 17.29 0.61 -28.72
N SER A 449 16.88 1.73 -29.29
CA SER A 449 16.41 2.90 -28.54
C SER A 449 14.90 2.94 -28.36
N ALA A 450 14.14 1.95 -28.84
CA ALA A 450 12.71 1.86 -28.60
C ALA A 450 12.40 1.67 -27.10
N CYS A 451 11.35 2.33 -26.63
CA CYS A 451 10.93 2.17 -25.23
C CYS A 451 10.58 0.71 -24.91
N PRO A 452 11.23 0.07 -23.92
CA PRO A 452 10.96 -1.32 -23.56
C PRO A 452 9.49 -1.60 -23.23
N PHE A 453 8.78 -0.65 -22.61
CA PHE A 453 7.35 -0.78 -22.37
C PHE A 453 6.52 -0.94 -23.66
N ASN A 454 6.96 -0.36 -24.79
CA ASN A 454 6.29 -0.54 -26.07
C ASN A 454 6.48 -1.97 -26.61
N LEU A 455 7.68 -2.51 -26.51
CA LEU A 455 8.03 -3.84 -26.99
C LEU A 455 7.36 -4.92 -26.13
N LEU A 456 7.56 -4.83 -24.81
CA LEU A 456 7.03 -5.79 -23.85
C LEU A 456 5.48 -5.79 -23.78
N TYR A 457 4.83 -4.66 -24.10
CA TYR A 457 3.37 -4.60 -24.17
C TYR A 457 2.80 -5.57 -25.21
N TRP A 458 3.38 -5.61 -26.40
CA TRP A 458 2.93 -6.52 -27.46
C TRP A 458 3.30 -7.98 -27.15
N ASP A 459 4.51 -8.20 -26.66
CA ASP A 459 4.94 -9.54 -26.19
C ASP A 459 4.01 -10.08 -25.10
N PHE A 460 3.66 -9.28 -24.10
CA PHE A 460 2.71 -9.67 -23.06
C PHE A 460 1.33 -10.05 -23.63
N LEU A 461 0.79 -9.24 -24.53
CA LEU A 461 -0.50 -9.53 -25.14
C LEU A 461 -0.50 -10.87 -25.87
N LEU A 462 0.55 -11.17 -26.61
CA LEU A 462 0.64 -12.40 -27.40
C LEU A 462 0.90 -13.63 -26.52
N ARG A 463 1.78 -13.52 -25.54
CA ARG A 463 1.99 -14.61 -24.57
C ARG A 463 0.72 -15.01 -23.83
N ASN A 464 -0.23 -14.09 -23.70
CA ASN A 464 -1.48 -14.30 -22.97
C ASN A 464 -2.72 -14.22 -23.87
N GLU A 465 -2.58 -14.41 -25.19
CA GLU A 465 -3.68 -14.29 -26.16
C GLU A 465 -4.85 -15.20 -25.84
N GLU A 466 -4.59 -16.47 -25.52
CA GLU A 466 -5.63 -17.45 -25.16
C GLU A 466 -6.51 -16.98 -24.01
N LYS A 467 -5.92 -16.29 -23.02
CA LYS A 467 -6.62 -15.78 -21.83
C LYS A 467 -7.39 -14.49 -22.12
N PHE A 468 -6.86 -13.61 -22.96
CA PHE A 468 -7.37 -12.24 -23.07
C PHE A 468 -8.01 -11.87 -24.42
N ALA A 469 -7.83 -12.63 -25.49
CA ALA A 469 -8.40 -12.27 -26.80
C ALA A 469 -9.93 -12.11 -26.78
N LYS A 470 -10.60 -12.90 -25.93
CA LYS A 470 -12.06 -12.85 -25.74
C LYS A 470 -12.52 -11.78 -24.74
N ASN A 471 -11.61 -11.09 -24.04
CA ASN A 471 -11.97 -10.03 -23.11
C ASN A 471 -12.39 -8.77 -23.87
N PRO A 472 -13.64 -8.28 -23.74
CA PRO A 472 -14.14 -7.13 -24.52
C PRO A 472 -13.31 -5.87 -24.34
N ARG A 473 -12.70 -5.69 -23.15
CA ARG A 473 -11.85 -4.53 -22.83
C ARG A 473 -10.46 -4.59 -23.49
N MET A 474 -10.04 -5.77 -23.99
CA MET A 474 -8.73 -5.99 -24.63
C MET A 474 -8.85 -6.29 -26.12
N ALA A 475 -10.01 -6.65 -26.61
CA ALA A 475 -10.25 -7.05 -28.01
C ALA A 475 -9.76 -6.01 -29.03
N GLN A 476 -9.82 -4.71 -28.71
CA GLN A 476 -9.32 -3.64 -29.59
C GLN A 476 -7.81 -3.76 -29.84
N MET A 477 -7.03 -4.15 -28.84
CA MET A 477 -5.57 -4.29 -28.98
C MET A 477 -5.21 -5.48 -29.88
N TYR A 478 -5.90 -6.61 -29.74
CA TYR A 478 -5.72 -7.76 -30.62
C TYR A 478 -6.11 -7.45 -32.06
N ARG A 479 -7.20 -6.69 -32.30
CA ARG A 479 -7.55 -6.19 -33.63
C ARG A 479 -6.49 -5.27 -34.21
N THR A 480 -5.87 -4.43 -33.39
CA THR A 480 -4.77 -3.56 -33.82
C THR A 480 -3.54 -4.39 -34.21
N TRP A 481 -3.19 -5.40 -33.43
CA TRP A 481 -2.10 -6.31 -33.75
C TRP A 481 -2.37 -7.08 -35.05
N ALA A 482 -3.56 -7.61 -35.23
CA ALA A 482 -3.92 -8.37 -36.44
C ALA A 482 -3.76 -7.55 -37.73
N ARG A 483 -3.94 -6.22 -37.68
CA ARG A 483 -3.79 -5.32 -38.81
C ARG A 483 -2.36 -4.81 -39.03
N MET A 484 -1.43 -5.15 -38.13
CA MET A 484 -0.05 -4.72 -38.24
C MET A 484 0.67 -5.51 -39.33
N ASP A 485 1.56 -4.86 -40.05
CA ASP A 485 2.45 -5.48 -41.03
C ASP A 485 3.29 -6.60 -40.40
N GLU A 486 3.47 -7.72 -41.12
CA GLU A 486 4.13 -8.91 -40.58
C GLU A 486 5.60 -8.65 -40.24
N THR A 487 6.35 -7.95 -41.11
CA THR A 487 7.75 -7.60 -40.85
C THR A 487 7.89 -6.79 -39.56
N ARG A 488 6.94 -5.89 -39.31
CA ARG A 488 6.90 -5.10 -38.10
C ARG A 488 6.57 -5.94 -36.86
N LYS A 489 5.65 -6.91 -36.98
CA LYS A 489 5.34 -7.85 -35.90
C LYS A 489 6.58 -8.65 -35.50
N GLU A 490 7.26 -9.23 -36.49
CA GLU A 490 8.50 -10.00 -36.28
C GLU A 490 9.57 -9.15 -35.61
N THR A 491 9.77 -7.92 -36.09
CA THR A 491 10.77 -7.00 -35.50
C THR A 491 10.43 -6.67 -34.05
N VAL A 492 9.16 -6.34 -33.71
CA VAL A 492 8.74 -6.03 -32.34
C VAL A 492 8.99 -7.22 -31.41
N LEU A 493 8.68 -8.46 -31.85
CA LEU A 493 8.85 -9.65 -31.05
C LEU A 493 10.34 -10.00 -30.88
N SER A 494 11.14 -9.87 -31.93
CA SER A 494 12.59 -10.07 -31.88
C SER A 494 13.25 -9.09 -30.91
N ASP A 495 12.88 -7.80 -30.97
CA ASP A 495 13.41 -6.76 -30.10
C ASP A 495 12.98 -7.01 -28.63
N ALA A 496 11.73 -7.42 -28.37
CA ALA A 496 11.24 -7.77 -27.05
C ALA A 496 12.03 -8.98 -26.47
N ALA A 497 12.22 -10.03 -27.25
CA ALA A 497 12.99 -11.21 -26.85
C ALA A 497 14.45 -10.85 -26.57
N GLY A 498 15.06 -10.01 -27.41
CA GLY A 498 16.41 -9.48 -27.21
C GLY A 498 16.53 -8.65 -25.93
N PHE A 499 15.55 -7.79 -25.65
CA PHE A 499 15.51 -7.02 -24.40
C PHE A 499 15.38 -7.93 -23.17
N LEU A 500 14.45 -8.89 -23.17
CA LEU A 500 14.26 -9.84 -22.07
C LEU A 500 15.49 -10.71 -21.84
N THR A 501 16.22 -11.08 -22.91
CA THR A 501 17.49 -11.82 -22.80
C THR A 501 18.55 -11.01 -22.09
N ARG A 502 18.72 -9.73 -22.44
CA ARG A 502 19.65 -8.82 -21.76
C ARG A 502 19.26 -8.60 -20.30
N LEU A 503 17.95 -8.39 -20.05
CA LEU A 503 17.43 -8.23 -18.70
C LEU A 503 17.77 -9.43 -17.80
N ARG A 504 17.58 -10.66 -18.31
CA ARG A 504 17.88 -11.91 -17.57
C ARG A 504 19.37 -12.12 -17.32
N LYS A 505 20.23 -11.61 -18.21
CA LYS A 505 21.68 -11.63 -18.03
C LYS A 505 22.17 -10.59 -17.01
N GLY A 506 21.31 -9.72 -16.55
CA GLY A 506 21.66 -8.62 -15.64
C GLY A 506 22.35 -7.44 -16.32
N ASP A 507 22.19 -7.32 -17.65
CA ASP A 507 22.75 -6.19 -18.38
C ASP A 507 22.11 -4.87 -17.92
N HIS A 508 22.85 -3.78 -18.01
CA HIS A 508 22.32 -2.44 -17.75
C HIS A 508 21.40 -1.99 -18.92
N VAL A 509 20.10 -2.23 -18.75
CA VAL A 509 19.03 -1.98 -19.70
C VAL A 509 18.29 -0.69 -19.43
#